data_61e205f478a83600d10315d6b7cf2953
#
_entry.id   61e205f478a83600d10315d6b7cf2953
#
_cell.length_a   1.000
_cell.length_b   1.000
_cell.length_c   1.000
_cell.angle_alpha   90.00
_cell.angle_beta   90.00
_cell.angle_gamma   90.00
#
_symmetry.space_group_name_H-M   'P 1'
#
loop_
_entity.id
_entity.type
_entity.pdbx_description
1 polymer ?
#
loop_
_entity_poly.entity_id
_entity_poly.type
_entity_poly.pdbx_seq_one_letter_code
_entity_poly.pdbx_strand_id
1 'polypeptide(L)'
;MTAKAAGMETCCGGIIGMGETIDDRLDFALSLRDMEVDSIPVNFLDPRGGTPLGDQTRLTPEDCLRMLALVRFANPKRDIRVAGGREKALGDKQMLSLKAANSLFTEGYLTTGGQGYLQDVDLIEGAGYRIALVMPA
;
A
#
# COMPACT_ATOMS: atom_id res chain seq x y z
N MET A 1 27.91 -2.42 2.63
CA MET A 1 27.23 -1.96 3.86
C MET A 1 25.76 -1.86 3.52
N THR A 2 24.87 -2.49 4.26
CA THR A 2 23.42 -2.38 4.03
C THR A 2 22.87 -1.10 4.67
N ALA A 3 21.77 -0.56 4.15
CA ALA A 3 21.13 0.65 4.71
C ALA A 3 20.84 0.49 6.22
N LYS A 4 20.32 -0.66 6.62
CA LYS A 4 20.07 -0.98 8.04
C LYS A 4 21.34 -0.96 8.90
N ALA A 5 22.44 -1.50 8.41
CA ALA A 5 23.71 -1.45 9.12
C ALA A 5 24.26 -0.01 9.28
N ALA A 6 23.76 0.92 8.48
CA ALA A 6 24.05 2.34 8.58
C ALA A 6 23.07 3.10 9.50
N GLY A 7 22.12 2.40 10.15
CA GLY A 7 21.10 3.02 11.02
C GLY A 7 19.93 3.68 10.25
N MET A 8 19.78 3.39 8.95
CA MET A 8 18.70 3.95 8.14
C MET A 8 17.45 3.06 8.22
N GLU A 9 16.29 3.68 8.25
CA GLU A 9 15.02 2.99 7.99
C GLU A 9 14.91 2.62 6.51
N THR A 10 14.30 1.46 6.25
CA THR A 10 14.14 0.92 4.91
C THR A 10 12.67 0.99 4.47
N CYS A 11 12.46 1.48 3.25
CA CYS A 11 11.16 1.49 2.60
C CYS A 11 11.24 0.62 1.34
N CYS A 12 10.50 -0.48 1.33
CA CYS A 12 10.45 -1.40 0.20
C CYS A 12 9.05 -1.99 0.08
N GLY A 13 8.50 -1.98 -1.12
CA GLY A 13 7.15 -2.47 -1.41
C GLY A 13 7.02 -2.85 -2.88
N GLY A 14 5.79 -2.91 -3.37
CA GLY A 14 5.55 -3.34 -4.74
C GLY A 14 4.23 -2.86 -5.32
N ILE A 15 3.98 -3.30 -6.56
CA ILE A 15 2.75 -3.06 -7.30
C ILE A 15 2.06 -4.41 -7.48
N ILE A 16 0.80 -4.47 -7.11
CA ILE A 16 -0.06 -5.65 -7.25
C ILE A 16 -0.98 -5.48 -8.46
N GLY A 17 -1.28 -6.57 -9.14
CA GLY A 17 -2.13 -6.59 -10.35
C GLY A 17 -1.34 -6.61 -11.66
N MET A 18 -0.05 -6.96 -11.63
CA MET A 18 0.82 -7.05 -12.80
C MET A 18 0.77 -8.43 -13.49
N GLY A 19 -0.10 -9.34 -13.03
CA GLY A 19 -0.20 -10.71 -13.53
C GLY A 19 0.40 -11.75 -12.58
N GLU A 20 0.78 -11.36 -11.39
CA GLU A 20 1.30 -12.22 -10.35
C GLU A 20 0.25 -13.22 -9.83
N THR A 21 0.71 -14.40 -9.43
CA THR A 21 -0.11 -15.43 -8.78
C THR A 21 -0.31 -15.17 -7.27
N ILE A 22 -1.16 -15.97 -6.64
CA ILE A 22 -1.31 -15.93 -5.16
C ILE A 22 -0.01 -16.32 -4.46
N ASP A 23 0.73 -17.29 -5.01
CA ASP A 23 2.02 -17.72 -4.44
C ASP A 23 3.06 -16.61 -4.54
N ASP A 24 3.11 -15.88 -5.68
CA ASP A 24 3.98 -14.70 -5.83
C ASP A 24 3.65 -13.62 -4.78
N ARG A 25 2.37 -13.40 -4.48
CA ARG A 25 1.93 -12.44 -3.44
C ARG A 25 2.36 -12.89 -2.04
N LEU A 26 2.29 -14.19 -1.77
CA LEU A 26 2.76 -14.75 -0.50
C LEU A 26 4.27 -14.61 -0.38
N ASP A 27 5.02 -14.98 -1.40
CA ASP A 27 6.48 -14.86 -1.44
C ASP A 27 6.93 -13.41 -1.28
N PHE A 28 6.23 -12.47 -1.92
CA PHE A 28 6.47 -11.04 -1.75
C PHE A 28 6.32 -10.61 -0.28
N ALA A 29 5.21 -10.99 0.37
CA ALA A 29 4.94 -10.58 1.75
C ALA A 29 5.97 -11.20 2.73
N LEU A 30 6.37 -12.46 2.51
CA LEU A 30 7.35 -13.17 3.32
C LEU A 30 8.77 -12.63 3.09
N SER A 31 9.14 -12.31 1.84
CA SER A 31 10.44 -11.72 1.51
C SER A 31 10.64 -10.37 2.21
N LEU A 32 9.61 -9.53 2.27
CA LEU A 32 9.66 -8.25 2.99
C LEU A 32 9.86 -8.45 4.51
N ARG A 33 9.25 -9.49 5.07
CA ARG A 33 9.46 -9.88 6.47
C ARG A 33 10.91 -10.31 6.69
N ASP A 34 11.44 -11.18 5.84
CA ASP A 34 12.78 -11.75 5.98
C ASP A 34 13.87 -10.68 5.79
N MET A 35 13.60 -9.67 4.96
CA MET A 35 14.44 -8.47 4.83
C MET A 35 14.25 -7.48 6.00
N GLU A 36 13.31 -7.72 6.90
CA GLU A 36 12.97 -6.85 8.02
C GLU A 36 12.68 -5.40 7.61
N VAL A 37 12.01 -5.19 6.48
CA VAL A 37 11.67 -3.86 5.96
C VAL A 37 10.85 -3.07 6.99
N ASP A 38 11.16 -1.78 7.15
CA ASP A 38 10.50 -0.94 8.17
C ASP A 38 9.17 -0.37 7.67
N SER A 39 9.10 -0.02 6.38
CA SER A 39 7.90 0.56 5.75
C SER A 39 7.61 -0.11 4.40
N ILE A 40 6.36 -0.55 4.23
CA ILE A 40 5.92 -1.37 3.09
C ILE A 40 4.80 -0.65 2.33
N PRO A 41 5.12 0.13 1.29
CA PRO A 41 4.09 0.68 0.39
C PRO A 41 3.55 -0.41 -0.53
N VAL A 42 2.21 -0.57 -0.53
CA VAL A 42 1.48 -1.45 -1.44
C VAL A 42 0.72 -0.59 -2.44
N ASN A 43 1.10 -0.70 -3.71
CA ASN A 43 0.46 -0.02 -4.82
C ASN A 43 -0.46 -1.00 -5.56
N PHE A 44 -1.49 -0.49 -6.19
CA PHE A 44 -2.42 -1.25 -7.01
C PHE A 44 -2.33 -0.75 -8.45
N LEU A 45 -2.11 -1.67 -9.38
CA LEU A 45 -2.00 -1.33 -10.79
C LEU A 45 -3.31 -0.67 -11.29
N ASP A 46 -3.17 0.47 -11.95
CA ASP A 46 -4.21 1.09 -12.77
C ASP A 46 -3.86 0.83 -14.24
N PRO A 47 -4.38 -0.25 -14.87
CA PRO A 47 -4.03 -0.59 -16.25
C PRO A 47 -4.45 0.52 -17.21
N ARG A 48 -3.52 0.94 -18.07
CA ARG A 48 -3.76 2.01 -19.04
C ARG A 48 -3.49 1.52 -20.44
N GLY A 49 -4.47 1.67 -21.32
CA GLY A 49 -4.34 1.30 -22.74
C GLY A 49 -3.08 1.96 -23.35
N GLY A 50 -2.41 1.20 -24.21
CA GLY A 50 -1.17 1.63 -24.89
C GLY A 50 0.11 1.45 -24.04
N THR A 51 0.00 0.86 -22.86
CA THR A 51 1.17 0.47 -22.04
C THR A 51 1.34 -1.06 -22.03
N PRO A 52 2.54 -1.58 -21.71
CA PRO A 52 2.76 -3.05 -21.66
C PRO A 52 1.83 -3.81 -20.72
N LEU A 53 1.28 -3.15 -19.70
CA LEU A 53 0.36 -3.73 -18.72
C LEU A 53 -1.08 -3.22 -18.92
N GLY A 54 -1.38 -2.60 -20.07
CA GLY A 54 -2.68 -2.01 -20.36
C GLY A 54 -3.84 -3.01 -20.44
N ASP A 55 -3.54 -4.25 -20.78
CA ASP A 55 -4.52 -5.34 -20.92
C ASP A 55 -4.71 -6.18 -19.64
N GLN A 56 -4.03 -5.82 -18.55
CA GLN A 56 -4.20 -6.50 -17.27
C GLN A 56 -5.61 -6.29 -16.72
N THR A 57 -6.15 -7.36 -16.12
CA THR A 57 -7.44 -7.28 -15.45
C THR A 57 -7.34 -6.37 -14.23
N ARG A 58 -8.26 -5.44 -14.09
CA ARG A 58 -8.32 -4.57 -12.89
C ARG A 58 -8.56 -5.42 -11.66
N LEU A 59 -7.81 -5.09 -10.60
CA LEU A 59 -8.01 -5.68 -9.28
C LEU A 59 -9.41 -5.34 -8.75
N THR A 60 -10.03 -6.31 -8.10
CA THR A 60 -11.21 -6.02 -7.29
C THR A 60 -10.81 -5.41 -5.95
N PRO A 61 -11.69 -4.63 -5.28
CA PRO A 61 -11.43 -4.16 -3.93
C PRO A 61 -11.07 -5.28 -2.95
N GLU A 62 -11.70 -6.45 -3.12
CA GLU A 62 -11.44 -7.64 -2.30
C GLU A 62 -10.02 -8.17 -2.49
N ASP A 63 -9.50 -8.17 -3.72
CA ASP A 63 -8.12 -8.59 -3.99
C ASP A 63 -7.11 -7.65 -3.32
N CYS A 64 -7.39 -6.35 -3.38
CA CYS A 64 -6.59 -5.33 -2.73
C CYS A 64 -6.59 -5.49 -1.20
N LEU A 65 -7.76 -5.70 -0.61
CA LEU A 65 -7.92 -5.88 0.84
C LEU A 65 -7.27 -7.19 1.32
N ARG A 66 -7.40 -8.29 0.55
CA ARG A 66 -6.71 -9.55 0.85
C ARG A 66 -5.20 -9.38 0.83
N MET A 67 -4.69 -8.64 -0.16
CA MET A 67 -3.25 -8.38 -0.22
C MET A 67 -2.75 -7.56 0.97
N LEU A 68 -3.45 -6.51 1.35
CA LEU A 68 -3.10 -5.71 2.53
C LEU A 68 -3.13 -6.55 3.81
N ALA A 69 -4.15 -7.41 3.96
CA ALA A 69 -4.24 -8.33 5.09
C ALA A 69 -3.08 -9.34 5.10
N LEU A 70 -2.72 -9.91 3.95
CA LEU A 70 -1.59 -10.83 3.81
C LEU A 70 -0.27 -10.16 4.24
N VAL A 71 -0.01 -8.95 3.75
CA VAL A 71 1.19 -8.18 4.14
C VAL A 71 1.17 -7.90 5.64
N ARG A 72 0.02 -7.53 6.22
CA ARG A 72 -0.10 -7.29 7.67
C ARG A 72 0.16 -8.55 8.49
N PHE A 73 -0.39 -9.70 8.11
CA PHE A 73 -0.15 -10.96 8.81
C PHE A 73 1.31 -11.40 8.76
N ALA A 74 1.96 -11.24 7.59
CA ALA A 74 3.39 -11.53 7.45
C ALA A 74 4.28 -10.52 8.20
N ASN A 75 3.85 -9.26 8.30
CA ASN A 75 4.64 -8.13 8.82
C ASN A 75 3.87 -7.36 9.92
N PRO A 76 3.56 -7.98 11.08
CA PRO A 76 2.60 -7.44 12.04
C PRO A 76 3.00 -6.12 12.70
N LYS A 77 4.30 -5.82 12.74
CA LYS A 77 4.86 -4.64 13.44
C LYS A 77 5.36 -3.54 12.50
N ARG A 78 5.23 -3.74 11.17
CA ARG A 78 5.78 -2.80 10.20
C ARG A 78 4.75 -1.77 9.75
N ASP A 79 5.24 -0.64 9.24
CA ASP A 79 4.38 0.34 8.61
C ASP A 79 3.92 -0.17 7.25
N ILE A 80 2.62 -0.39 7.10
CA ILE A 80 2.02 -0.77 5.83
C ILE A 80 1.29 0.45 5.28
N ARG A 81 1.70 0.88 4.10
CA ARG A 81 1.17 2.07 3.44
C ARG A 81 0.29 1.70 2.25
N VAL A 82 -0.94 2.14 2.27
CA VAL A 82 -1.77 2.09 1.07
C VAL A 82 -1.32 3.22 0.15
N ALA A 83 -0.86 2.88 -1.05
CA ALA A 83 -0.18 3.81 -1.93
C ALA A 83 -0.90 3.97 -3.28
N GLY A 84 -0.16 4.13 -4.38
CA GLY A 84 -0.73 4.44 -5.68
C GLY A 84 -1.82 3.48 -6.16
N GLY A 85 -2.82 4.03 -6.84
CA GLY A 85 -3.95 3.29 -7.40
C GLY A 85 -5.07 2.96 -6.43
N ARG A 86 -4.94 3.27 -5.14
CA ARG A 86 -5.91 2.91 -4.10
C ARG A 86 -7.31 3.45 -4.36
N GLU A 87 -7.42 4.68 -4.82
CA GLU A 87 -8.69 5.36 -5.05
C GLU A 87 -9.53 4.62 -6.09
N LYS A 88 -8.87 4.13 -7.15
CA LYS A 88 -9.53 3.41 -8.24
C LYS A 88 -9.76 1.94 -7.92
N ALA A 89 -8.80 1.31 -7.24
CA ALA A 89 -8.85 -0.11 -6.94
C ALA A 89 -9.78 -0.44 -5.76
N LEU A 90 -9.83 0.42 -4.74
CA LEU A 90 -10.64 0.23 -3.55
C LEU A 90 -12.01 0.95 -3.62
N GLY A 91 -12.11 2.06 -4.35
CA GLY A 91 -13.33 2.85 -4.47
C GLY A 91 -13.92 3.22 -3.09
N ASP A 92 -15.17 2.89 -2.88
CA ASP A 92 -15.92 3.11 -1.62
C ASP A 92 -15.43 2.24 -0.45
N LYS A 93 -14.60 1.21 -0.71
CA LYS A 93 -14.03 0.32 0.31
C LYS A 93 -12.67 0.78 0.85
N GLN A 94 -12.20 1.98 0.48
CA GLN A 94 -10.91 2.51 0.95
C GLN A 94 -10.78 2.49 2.49
N MET A 95 -11.86 2.81 3.19
CA MET A 95 -11.90 2.81 4.66
C MET A 95 -11.54 1.44 5.26
N LEU A 96 -11.89 0.33 4.59
CA LEU A 96 -11.56 -1.02 5.05
C LEU A 96 -10.07 -1.32 4.99
N SER A 97 -9.31 -0.64 4.13
CA SER A 97 -7.87 -0.82 4.03
C SER A 97 -7.14 -0.46 5.32
N LEU A 98 -7.69 0.49 6.09
CA LEU A 98 -7.13 0.93 7.38
C LEU A 98 -7.24 -0.12 8.49
N LYS A 99 -7.96 -1.24 8.27
CA LYS A 99 -7.95 -2.39 9.18
C LYS A 99 -6.63 -3.18 9.10
N ALA A 100 -5.94 -3.11 7.96
CA ALA A 100 -4.67 -3.80 7.74
C ALA A 100 -3.48 -2.82 7.64
N ALA A 101 -3.68 -1.68 7.00
CA ALA A 101 -2.68 -0.64 6.85
C ALA A 101 -2.79 0.42 7.96
N ASN A 102 -1.66 0.99 8.34
CA ASN A 102 -1.57 2.06 9.35
C ASN A 102 -0.99 3.37 8.77
N SER A 103 -0.86 3.43 7.46
CA SER A 103 -0.39 4.63 6.74
C SER A 103 -1.00 4.66 5.34
N LEU A 104 -1.12 5.84 4.77
CA LEU A 104 -1.49 6.02 3.37
C LEU A 104 -0.72 7.19 2.75
N PHE A 105 -0.55 7.15 1.43
CA PHE A 105 -0.09 8.30 0.69
C PHE A 105 -1.28 9.21 0.41
N THR A 106 -1.10 10.50 0.65
CA THR A 106 -2.09 11.54 0.35
C THR A 106 -1.63 12.43 -0.80
N GLU A 107 -2.57 13.14 -1.40
CA GLU A 107 -2.37 14.04 -2.53
C GLU A 107 -1.97 13.34 -3.83
N GLY A 108 -1.24 14.04 -4.72
CA GLY A 108 -0.96 13.56 -6.07
C GLY A 108 0.20 12.58 -6.14
N TYR A 109 0.11 11.67 -7.09
CA TYR A 109 1.21 10.81 -7.52
C TYR A 109 1.96 11.49 -8.68
N LEU A 110 3.17 11.02 -9.01
CA LEU A 110 4.02 11.61 -10.05
C LEU A 110 3.30 11.85 -11.40
N THR A 111 2.39 10.97 -11.77
CA THR A 111 1.72 10.99 -13.09
C THR A 111 0.20 11.05 -13.00
N THR A 112 -0.37 10.96 -11.82
CA THR A 112 -1.83 10.93 -11.61
C THR A 112 -2.22 11.74 -10.39
N GLY A 113 -3.35 12.43 -10.47
CA GLY A 113 -3.99 13.02 -9.30
C GLY A 113 -4.41 11.93 -8.32
N GLY A 114 -4.16 12.17 -7.04
CA GLY A 114 -4.70 11.37 -5.94
C GLY A 114 -5.92 12.02 -5.34
N GLN A 115 -6.43 11.42 -4.27
CA GLN A 115 -7.42 12.02 -3.41
C GLN A 115 -6.77 13.16 -2.60
N GLY A 116 -7.48 14.27 -2.39
CA GLY A 116 -6.95 15.42 -1.66
C GLY A 116 -6.78 15.13 -0.16
N TYR A 117 -5.84 15.85 0.47
CA TYR A 117 -5.53 15.69 1.90
C TYR A 117 -6.76 15.72 2.83
N LEU A 118 -7.66 16.67 2.63
CA LEU A 118 -8.87 16.77 3.47
C LEU A 118 -9.78 15.54 3.35
N GLN A 119 -9.92 14.99 2.15
CA GLN A 119 -10.70 13.77 1.93
C GLN A 119 -10.03 12.55 2.59
N ASP A 120 -8.70 12.52 2.66
CA ASP A 120 -7.98 11.48 3.36
C ASP A 120 -8.12 11.61 4.89
N VAL A 121 -8.15 12.82 5.41
CA VAL A 121 -8.47 13.07 6.82
C VAL A 121 -9.88 12.56 7.15
N ASP A 122 -10.87 12.93 6.34
CA ASP A 122 -12.27 12.47 6.52
C ASP A 122 -12.38 10.93 6.46
N LEU A 123 -11.61 10.30 5.55
CA LEU A 123 -11.54 8.85 5.44
C LEU A 123 -10.99 8.20 6.72
N ILE A 124 -9.90 8.75 7.27
CA ILE A 124 -9.23 8.24 8.48
C ILE A 124 -10.15 8.42 9.69
N GLU A 125 -10.71 9.60 9.88
CA GLU A 125 -11.59 9.91 11.01
C GLU A 125 -12.90 9.14 10.93
N GLY A 126 -13.50 9.02 9.74
CA GLY A 126 -14.69 8.20 9.49
C GLY A 126 -14.47 6.71 9.77
N ALA A 127 -13.24 6.22 9.64
CA ALA A 127 -12.86 4.86 10.02
C ALA A 127 -12.63 4.68 11.54
N GLY A 128 -12.73 5.74 12.34
CA GLY A 128 -12.50 5.74 13.79
C GLY A 128 -11.02 5.84 14.18
N TYR A 129 -10.16 6.27 13.26
CA TYR A 129 -8.74 6.51 13.52
C TYR A 129 -8.43 8.00 13.58
N ARG A 130 -7.22 8.33 13.95
CA ARG A 130 -6.68 9.69 13.92
C ARG A 130 -5.26 9.67 13.38
N ILE A 131 -4.85 10.78 12.79
CA ILE A 131 -3.48 10.95 12.30
C ILE A 131 -2.54 11.04 13.51
N ALA A 132 -1.51 10.20 13.52
CA ALA A 132 -0.44 10.30 14.50
C ALA A 132 0.45 11.50 14.16
N LEU A 133 0.63 12.40 15.11
CA LEU A 133 1.62 13.47 14.99
C LEU A 133 2.98 12.87 15.32
N VAL A 134 3.83 12.70 14.32
CA VAL A 134 5.24 12.38 14.55
C VAL A 134 5.92 13.67 14.95
N MET A 135 6.24 13.83 16.24
CA MET A 135 7.09 14.92 16.68
C MET A 135 8.50 14.66 16.15
N PRO A 136 9.13 15.61 15.47
CA PRO A 136 10.55 15.48 15.13
C PRO A 136 11.34 15.29 16.43
N ALA A 137 12.24 14.32 16.39
CA ALA A 137 13.18 14.05 17.49
C ALA A 137 14.18 15.21 17.67
#